data_f8ef84acb18b765e0952fdb546776b2b
#
_entry.id   f8ef84acb18b765e0952fdb546776b2b
#
_cell.length_a   1.000
_cell.length_b   1.000
_cell.length_c   1.000
_cell.angle_alpha   90.00
_cell.angle_beta   90.00
_cell.angle_gamma   90.00
#
_symmetry.space_group_name_H-M   'P 1'
#
loop_
_entity.id
_entity.type
_entity.pdbx_description
1 polymer ?
#
loop_
_entity_poly.entity_id
_entity_poly.type
_entity_poly.pdbx_seq_one_letter_code
_entity_poly.pdbx_strand_id
1 'polypeptide(L)'
;MEKIWSVLVHLGTNLWLEKDNTSGLEKYPNEAHKVWKQPASPVLRFDEATWEAYRTQLAAHGVNAIVLDIADGLVYPSHPELAVEGAWTSERLAREGELLRGMGIEVIPKLNFSTTHDVWLGEYAKMVSSQSYYDVCRDLINDVCAILHPRYFHLGMDEENYEIQQDYRYVVIRQREQWWHDLRYLVDCVEKTAPAR
;
A
#
# COMPACT_ATOMS: atom_id res chain seq x y z
N MET A 1 22.68 10.80 -11.02
CA MET A 1 21.39 10.23 -10.52
C MET A 1 20.30 11.15 -11.03
N GLU A 2 19.35 10.61 -11.76
CA GLU A 2 18.21 11.38 -12.25
C GLU A 2 17.33 11.81 -11.08
N LYS A 3 16.83 13.05 -11.13
CA LYS A 3 15.99 13.57 -10.05
C LYS A 3 14.59 12.98 -10.16
N ILE A 4 14.09 12.38 -9.07
CA ILE A 4 12.74 11.83 -9.00
C ILE A 4 11.78 12.91 -8.49
N TRP A 5 10.77 13.22 -9.32
CA TRP A 5 9.62 14.03 -8.96
C TRP A 5 8.40 13.11 -8.90
N SER A 6 7.97 12.78 -7.71
CA SER A 6 6.87 11.83 -7.51
C SER A 6 5.70 12.42 -6.75
N VAL A 7 4.55 11.83 -7.00
CA VAL A 7 3.33 11.99 -6.19
C VAL A 7 2.96 10.65 -5.59
N LEU A 8 2.32 10.67 -4.41
CA LEU A 8 1.76 9.48 -3.80
C LEU A 8 0.26 9.43 -4.08
N VAL A 9 -0.22 8.28 -4.54
CA VAL A 9 -1.62 8.01 -4.84
C VAL A 9 -2.04 6.72 -4.12
N HIS A 10 -3.14 6.76 -3.39
CA HIS A 10 -3.74 5.58 -2.78
C HIS A 10 -4.71 4.91 -3.78
N LEU A 11 -4.44 3.68 -4.14
CA LEU A 11 -5.38 2.79 -4.83
C LEU A 11 -6.26 2.11 -3.78
N GLY A 12 -5.66 1.44 -2.81
CA GLY A 12 -6.35 0.95 -1.62
C GLY A 12 -6.49 2.03 -0.56
N THR A 13 -7.60 2.08 0.14
CA THR A 13 -7.91 3.15 1.09
C THR A 13 -8.22 2.66 2.51
N ASN A 14 -8.26 1.36 2.76
CA ASN A 14 -8.58 0.79 4.08
C ASN A 14 -7.32 0.60 4.94
N LEU A 15 -6.61 1.67 5.20
CA LEU A 15 -5.30 1.66 5.86
C LEU A 15 -5.38 1.92 7.37
N TRP A 16 -6.43 2.62 7.83
CA TRP A 16 -6.43 3.25 9.17
C TRP A 16 -7.50 2.76 10.11
N LEU A 17 -8.51 2.03 9.64
CA LEU A 17 -9.58 1.46 10.47
C LEU A 17 -9.96 0.08 9.98
N GLU A 18 -10.15 -0.84 10.92
CA GLU A 18 -10.63 -2.18 10.60
C GLU A 18 -12.05 -2.12 10.05
N LYS A 19 -12.40 -3.14 9.29
CA LYS A 19 -13.76 -3.34 8.80
C LYS A 19 -14.75 -3.28 9.97
N ASP A 20 -15.81 -2.52 9.79
CA ASP A 20 -16.88 -2.30 10.79
C ASP A 20 -16.42 -1.57 12.09
N ASN A 21 -15.22 -1.00 12.11
CA ASN A 21 -14.75 -0.18 13.22
C ASN A 21 -15.04 1.30 12.96
N THR A 22 -15.99 1.86 13.72
CA THR A 22 -16.34 3.29 13.64
C THR A 22 -15.92 4.07 14.90
N SER A 23 -15.35 3.41 15.90
CA SER A 23 -15.06 4.00 17.22
C SER A 23 -14.09 5.18 17.17
N GLY A 24 -13.16 5.20 16.18
CA GLY A 24 -12.22 6.29 16.01
C GLY A 24 -12.81 7.55 15.38
N LEU A 25 -13.96 7.44 14.69
CA LEU A 25 -14.54 8.56 13.93
C LEU A 25 -15.19 9.62 14.83
N GLU A 26 -15.69 9.23 16.01
CA GLU A 26 -16.36 10.12 16.96
C GLU A 26 -15.38 11.00 17.73
N LYS A 27 -14.14 10.55 17.89
CA LYS A 27 -13.09 11.25 18.65
C LYS A 27 -12.51 12.48 17.95
N TYR A 28 -12.69 12.56 16.64
CA TYR A 28 -12.11 13.62 15.82
C TYR A 28 -13.18 14.58 15.32
N PRO A 29 -13.53 15.61 16.10
CA PRO A 29 -14.58 16.58 15.71
C PRO A 29 -14.14 17.46 14.53
N ASN A 30 -12.86 17.43 14.16
CA ASN A 30 -12.32 18.26 13.09
C ASN A 30 -12.43 17.52 11.76
N GLU A 31 -13.10 18.12 10.76
CA GLU A 31 -13.33 17.52 9.44
C GLU A 31 -12.04 17.12 8.72
N ALA A 32 -10.94 17.82 8.98
CA ALA A 32 -9.63 17.47 8.41
C ALA A 32 -9.17 16.05 8.82
N HIS A 33 -9.47 15.62 10.03
CA HIS A 33 -9.13 14.26 10.49
C HIS A 33 -10.09 13.19 9.96
N LYS A 34 -11.33 13.55 9.63
CA LYS A 34 -12.30 12.63 9.01
C LYS A 34 -11.88 12.19 7.61
N VAL A 35 -11.07 12.99 6.93
CA VAL A 35 -10.55 12.65 5.58
C VAL A 35 -9.60 11.45 5.65
N TRP A 36 -8.79 11.36 6.72
CA TRP A 36 -7.81 10.29 6.90
C TRP A 36 -8.40 9.04 7.53
N LYS A 37 -9.29 9.19 8.53
CA LYS A 37 -9.92 8.07 9.23
C LYS A 37 -11.34 7.84 8.72
N GLN A 38 -11.47 7.44 7.48
CA GLN A 38 -12.75 7.03 6.92
C GLN A 38 -13.06 5.58 7.32
N PRO A 39 -14.35 5.21 7.47
CA PRO A 39 -14.73 3.82 7.64
C PRO A 39 -14.18 2.99 6.49
N ALA A 40 -13.73 1.78 6.80
CA ALA A 40 -13.31 0.85 5.76
C ALA A 40 -14.44 0.62 4.75
N SER A 41 -14.10 0.65 3.48
CA SER A 41 -15.05 0.41 2.38
C SER A 41 -14.92 -1.03 1.90
N PRO A 42 -16.02 -1.76 1.71
CA PRO A 42 -15.95 -3.08 1.07
C PRO A 42 -15.73 -2.99 -0.45
N VAL A 43 -15.83 -1.78 -1.02
CA VAL A 43 -15.73 -1.52 -2.47
C VAL A 43 -14.58 -0.56 -2.72
N LEU A 44 -13.84 -0.76 -3.79
CA LEU A 44 -12.77 0.14 -4.23
C LEU A 44 -13.31 1.54 -4.50
N ARG A 45 -12.70 2.55 -3.87
CA ARG A 45 -13.01 3.97 -4.09
C ARG A 45 -12.13 4.51 -5.21
N PHE A 46 -12.54 4.26 -6.45
CA PHE A 46 -11.77 4.63 -7.61
C PHE A 46 -12.68 5.22 -8.71
N ASP A 47 -12.27 6.34 -9.29
CA ASP A 47 -12.96 6.99 -10.40
C ASP A 47 -12.06 7.04 -11.64
N GLU A 48 -12.48 6.35 -12.70
CA GLU A 48 -11.70 6.20 -13.94
C GLU A 48 -11.42 7.54 -14.63
N ALA A 49 -12.42 8.40 -14.71
CA ALA A 49 -12.29 9.67 -15.43
C ALA A 49 -11.32 10.61 -14.69
N THR A 50 -11.41 10.64 -13.36
CA THR A 50 -10.49 11.39 -12.52
C THR A 50 -9.06 10.86 -12.67
N TRP A 51 -8.89 9.54 -12.68
CA TRP A 51 -7.58 8.92 -12.84
C TRP A 51 -6.95 9.24 -14.20
N GLU A 52 -7.70 9.14 -15.29
CA GLU A 52 -7.24 9.48 -16.63
C GLU A 52 -6.80 10.94 -16.74
N ALA A 53 -7.63 11.85 -16.23
CA ALA A 53 -7.30 13.27 -16.20
C ALA A 53 -6.05 13.53 -15.36
N TYR A 54 -5.93 12.88 -14.20
CA TYR A 54 -4.83 13.07 -13.26
C TYR A 54 -3.49 12.62 -13.86
N ARG A 55 -3.41 11.39 -14.37
CA ARG A 55 -2.15 10.89 -14.98
C ARG A 55 -1.70 11.74 -16.18
N THR A 56 -2.65 12.27 -16.96
CA THR A 56 -2.35 13.19 -18.07
C THR A 56 -1.74 14.48 -17.57
N GLN A 57 -2.29 15.07 -16.50
CA GLN A 57 -1.76 16.28 -15.87
C GLN A 57 -0.38 16.04 -15.25
N LEU A 58 -0.17 14.91 -14.61
CA LEU A 58 1.14 14.57 -14.03
C LEU A 58 2.24 14.56 -15.09
N ALA A 59 1.99 13.90 -16.22
CA ALA A 59 2.94 13.88 -17.34
C ALA A 59 3.22 15.29 -17.89
N ALA A 60 2.17 16.09 -18.06
CA ALA A 60 2.29 17.45 -18.58
C ALA A 60 3.10 18.40 -17.65
N HIS A 61 3.13 18.11 -16.35
CA HIS A 61 3.84 18.91 -15.34
C HIS A 61 5.21 18.35 -14.93
N GLY A 62 5.73 17.37 -15.68
CA GLY A 62 7.09 16.85 -15.48
C GLY A 62 7.24 15.92 -14.26
N VAL A 63 6.14 15.38 -13.74
CA VAL A 63 6.19 14.28 -12.78
C VAL A 63 6.71 13.04 -13.50
N ASN A 64 7.75 12.40 -12.96
CA ASN A 64 8.40 11.26 -13.57
C ASN A 64 8.29 9.96 -12.74
N ALA A 65 7.57 10.00 -11.62
CA ALA A 65 7.24 8.81 -10.84
C ALA A 65 5.90 8.96 -10.10
N ILE A 66 5.23 7.83 -9.89
CA ILE A 66 4.07 7.71 -9.00
C ILE A 66 4.40 6.67 -7.94
N VAL A 67 4.28 7.04 -6.66
CA VAL A 67 4.22 6.07 -5.58
C VAL A 67 2.78 5.60 -5.49
N LEU A 68 2.50 4.40 -5.97
CA LEU A 68 1.17 3.81 -5.98
C LEU A 68 0.99 2.93 -4.74
N ASP A 69 0.20 3.42 -3.79
CA ASP A 69 -0.15 2.70 -2.57
C ASP A 69 -1.28 1.71 -2.86
N ILE A 70 -0.93 0.44 -2.99
CA ILE A 70 -1.79 -0.60 -3.55
C ILE A 70 -2.76 -1.13 -2.50
N ALA A 71 -2.26 -1.48 -1.32
CA ALA A 71 -3.03 -2.06 -0.21
C ALA A 71 -4.08 -3.08 -0.68
N ASP A 72 -5.34 -2.94 -0.28
CA ASP A 72 -6.48 -3.79 -0.66
C ASP A 72 -7.08 -3.48 -2.04
N GLY A 73 -6.46 -2.60 -2.81
CA GLY A 73 -6.90 -2.21 -4.15
C GLY A 73 -6.50 -3.19 -5.27
N LEU A 74 -5.83 -4.29 -4.96
CA LEU A 74 -5.40 -5.32 -5.92
C LEU A 74 -5.92 -6.70 -5.50
N VAL A 75 -6.37 -7.48 -6.47
CA VAL A 75 -6.58 -8.92 -6.31
C VAL A 75 -5.23 -9.61 -6.43
N TYR A 76 -4.58 -9.85 -5.30
CA TYR A 76 -3.29 -10.55 -5.27
C TYR A 76 -3.47 -12.01 -5.65
N PRO A 77 -2.67 -12.57 -6.59
CA PRO A 77 -2.76 -13.98 -6.94
C PRO A 77 -2.58 -14.93 -5.76
N SER A 78 -1.67 -14.60 -4.83
CA SER A 78 -1.39 -15.41 -3.65
C SER A 78 -2.41 -15.23 -2.51
N HIS A 79 -3.02 -14.03 -2.40
CA HIS A 79 -3.90 -13.63 -1.30
C HIS A 79 -5.13 -12.85 -1.80
N PRO A 80 -6.01 -13.49 -2.60
CA PRO A 80 -7.18 -12.80 -3.16
C PRO A 80 -8.18 -12.33 -2.10
N GLU A 81 -8.15 -12.90 -0.90
CA GLU A 81 -9.01 -12.56 0.24
C GLU A 81 -8.77 -11.14 0.79
N LEU A 82 -7.64 -10.53 0.48
CA LEU A 82 -7.32 -9.17 0.93
C LEU A 82 -8.00 -8.09 0.10
N ALA A 83 -8.44 -8.43 -1.11
CA ALA A 83 -8.99 -7.47 -2.04
C ALA A 83 -10.42 -7.03 -1.66
N VAL A 84 -10.70 -5.75 -1.89
CA VAL A 84 -12.08 -5.24 -1.85
C VAL A 84 -12.80 -5.51 -3.17
N GLU A 85 -14.13 -5.43 -3.17
CA GLU A 85 -14.92 -5.52 -4.39
C GLU A 85 -14.51 -4.43 -5.39
N GLY A 86 -14.29 -4.80 -6.65
CA GLY A 86 -13.85 -3.88 -7.70
C GLY A 86 -12.34 -3.57 -7.66
N ALA A 87 -11.56 -4.23 -6.79
CA ALA A 87 -10.10 -4.11 -6.82
C ALA A 87 -9.53 -4.46 -8.20
N TRP A 88 -8.40 -3.87 -8.54
CA TRP A 88 -7.74 -4.12 -9.83
C TRP A 88 -7.26 -5.56 -9.93
N THR A 89 -7.37 -6.15 -11.12
CA THR A 89 -6.71 -7.43 -11.42
C THR A 89 -5.23 -7.22 -11.73
N SER A 90 -4.46 -8.30 -11.75
CA SER A 90 -3.06 -8.28 -12.16
C SER A 90 -2.88 -7.69 -13.56
N GLU A 91 -3.76 -8.05 -14.52
CA GLU A 91 -3.73 -7.55 -15.89
C GLU A 91 -4.04 -6.05 -15.94
N ARG A 92 -4.93 -5.56 -15.07
CA ARG A 92 -5.24 -4.15 -14.99
C ARG A 92 -4.03 -3.38 -14.46
N LEU A 93 -3.41 -3.84 -13.38
CA LEU A 93 -2.23 -3.20 -12.79
C LEU A 93 -1.06 -3.19 -13.79
N ALA A 94 -0.83 -4.29 -14.50
CA ALA A 94 0.20 -4.38 -15.53
C ALA A 94 -0.03 -3.34 -16.65
N ARG A 95 -1.25 -3.26 -17.18
CA ARG A 95 -1.61 -2.27 -18.23
C ARG A 95 -1.39 -0.84 -17.77
N GLU A 96 -1.79 -0.51 -16.55
CA GLU A 96 -1.57 0.84 -16.00
C GLU A 96 -0.08 1.15 -15.84
N GLY A 97 0.70 0.16 -15.39
CA GLY A 97 2.16 0.28 -15.31
C GLY A 97 2.80 0.55 -16.67
N GLU A 98 2.35 -0.13 -17.73
CA GLU A 98 2.82 0.11 -19.09
C GLU A 98 2.41 1.48 -19.63
N LEU A 99 1.15 1.89 -19.41
CA LEU A 99 0.67 3.20 -19.79
C LEU A 99 1.48 4.33 -19.15
N LEU A 100 1.70 4.27 -17.84
CA LEU A 100 2.48 5.27 -17.12
C LEU A 100 3.93 5.31 -17.60
N ARG A 101 4.58 4.16 -17.82
CA ARG A 101 5.92 4.10 -18.40
C ARG A 101 5.97 4.69 -19.80
N GLY A 102 4.95 4.43 -20.64
CA GLY A 102 4.80 5.05 -21.94
C GLY A 102 4.69 6.59 -21.89
N MET A 103 4.24 7.14 -20.77
CA MET A 103 4.18 8.59 -20.49
C MET A 103 5.46 9.12 -19.82
N GLY A 104 6.49 8.28 -19.61
CA GLY A 104 7.72 8.65 -18.90
C GLY A 104 7.58 8.68 -17.39
N ILE A 105 6.56 8.03 -16.82
CA ILE A 105 6.29 7.98 -15.39
C ILE A 105 6.60 6.58 -14.85
N GLU A 106 7.59 6.48 -13.97
CA GLU A 106 7.92 5.23 -13.26
C GLU A 106 6.87 4.94 -12.18
N VAL A 107 6.46 3.67 -12.06
CA VAL A 107 5.57 3.22 -10.99
C VAL A 107 6.41 2.63 -9.85
N ILE A 108 6.31 3.26 -8.70
CA ILE A 108 6.91 2.80 -7.44
C ILE A 108 5.78 2.18 -6.62
N PRO A 109 5.60 0.85 -6.61
CA PRO A 109 4.58 0.24 -5.79
C PRO A 109 4.88 0.48 -4.32
N LYS A 110 3.84 0.78 -3.54
CA LYS A 110 3.88 0.88 -2.10
C LYS A 110 2.95 -0.17 -1.51
N LEU A 111 3.48 -0.96 -0.58
CA LEU A 111 2.71 -1.77 0.35
C LEU A 111 2.94 -1.22 1.76
N ASN A 112 1.86 -0.97 2.49
CA ASN A 112 1.97 -0.44 3.85
C ASN A 112 2.15 -1.61 4.83
N PHE A 113 3.38 -1.81 5.27
CA PHE A 113 3.75 -2.79 6.29
C PHE A 113 3.99 -2.15 7.67
N SER A 114 3.72 -0.85 7.81
CA SER A 114 3.67 -0.20 9.12
C SER A 114 2.45 -0.67 9.89
N THR A 115 2.60 -0.98 11.16
CA THR A 115 1.51 -1.46 12.01
C THR A 115 0.41 -0.43 12.26
N THR A 116 0.60 0.81 11.83
CA THR A 116 -0.42 1.86 11.88
C THR A 116 -1.16 2.07 10.56
N HIS A 117 -0.72 1.38 9.49
CA HIS A 117 -1.31 1.51 8.15
C HIS A 117 -1.56 0.14 7.50
N ASP A 118 -1.46 -0.95 8.25
CA ASP A 118 -1.54 -2.32 7.74
C ASP A 118 -2.89 -3.00 7.97
N VAL A 119 -3.90 -2.25 8.40
CA VAL A 119 -5.25 -2.78 8.68
C VAL A 119 -5.84 -3.54 7.49
N TRP A 120 -5.49 -3.15 6.28
CA TRP A 120 -5.88 -3.82 5.04
C TRP A 120 -5.43 -5.29 4.96
N LEU A 121 -4.39 -5.68 5.70
CA LEU A 121 -3.95 -7.08 5.82
C LEU A 121 -4.89 -7.95 6.67
N GLY A 122 -5.95 -7.38 7.25
CA GLY A 122 -6.94 -8.11 8.01
C GLY A 122 -6.35 -8.85 9.21
N GLU A 123 -6.55 -10.17 9.29
CA GLU A 123 -6.04 -10.96 10.41
C GLU A 123 -4.49 -11.03 10.44
N TYR A 124 -3.84 -10.88 9.29
CA TYR A 124 -2.38 -10.90 9.24
C TYR A 124 -1.74 -9.68 9.93
N ALA A 125 -2.42 -8.53 9.96
CA ALA A 125 -1.97 -7.35 10.69
C ALA A 125 -1.83 -7.59 12.20
N LYS A 126 -2.51 -8.60 12.74
CA LYS A 126 -2.41 -9.00 14.16
C LYS A 126 -1.25 -9.96 14.42
N MET A 127 -0.62 -10.49 13.37
CA MET A 127 0.42 -11.52 13.42
C MET A 127 1.82 -10.95 13.12
N VAL A 128 2.00 -9.65 13.24
CA VAL A 128 3.26 -8.95 12.94
C VAL A 128 4.45 -9.65 13.57
N SER A 129 5.54 -9.75 12.81
CA SER A 129 6.79 -10.43 13.20
C SER A 129 6.67 -11.95 13.43
N SER A 130 5.56 -12.57 13.05
CA SER A 130 5.43 -14.03 13.04
C SER A 130 5.77 -14.62 11.68
N GLN A 131 5.99 -15.95 11.62
CA GLN A 131 6.26 -16.63 10.35
C GLN A 131 5.12 -16.45 9.35
N SER A 132 3.86 -16.53 9.79
CA SER A 132 2.69 -16.31 8.92
C SER A 132 2.67 -14.91 8.33
N TYR A 133 3.01 -13.89 9.12
CA TYR A 133 3.13 -12.52 8.62
C TYR A 133 4.25 -12.39 7.58
N TYR A 134 5.41 -12.97 7.84
CA TYR A 134 6.53 -12.95 6.89
C TYR A 134 6.20 -13.65 5.57
N ASP A 135 5.50 -14.78 5.63
CA ASP A 135 5.09 -15.52 4.43
C ASP A 135 4.15 -14.67 3.57
N VAL A 136 3.13 -14.06 4.17
CA VAL A 136 2.21 -13.16 3.47
C VAL A 136 2.94 -11.95 2.87
N CYS A 137 3.76 -11.25 3.65
CA CYS A 137 4.51 -10.10 3.13
C CYS A 137 5.39 -10.48 1.93
N ARG A 138 6.08 -11.61 2.00
CA ARG A 138 6.88 -12.14 0.90
C ARG A 138 6.04 -12.40 -0.34
N ASP A 139 4.90 -13.05 -0.17
CA ASP A 139 4.03 -13.45 -1.27
C ASP A 139 3.42 -12.22 -1.97
N LEU A 140 2.99 -11.21 -1.20
CA LEU A 140 2.50 -9.94 -1.75
C LEU A 140 3.58 -9.16 -2.51
N ILE A 141 4.81 -9.11 -1.97
CA ILE A 141 5.96 -8.48 -2.65
C ILE A 141 6.24 -9.23 -3.97
N ASN A 142 6.26 -10.56 -3.94
CA ASN A 142 6.48 -11.38 -5.13
C ASN A 142 5.42 -11.11 -6.21
N ASP A 143 4.14 -11.07 -5.84
CA ASP A 143 3.04 -10.80 -6.77
C ASP A 143 3.21 -9.42 -7.43
N VAL A 144 3.42 -8.38 -6.65
CA VAL A 144 3.57 -7.02 -7.17
C VAL A 144 4.82 -6.88 -8.04
N CYS A 145 5.93 -7.48 -7.63
CA CYS A 145 7.15 -7.47 -8.43
C CYS A 145 6.99 -8.24 -9.74
N ALA A 146 6.28 -9.36 -9.75
CA ALA A 146 5.99 -10.12 -10.97
C ALA A 146 5.07 -9.38 -11.95
N ILE A 147 4.15 -8.56 -11.44
CA ILE A 147 3.20 -7.78 -12.26
C ILE A 147 3.86 -6.53 -12.84
N LEU A 148 4.56 -5.75 -12.00
CA LEU A 148 5.06 -4.43 -12.36
C LEU A 148 6.52 -4.41 -12.78
N HIS A 149 7.34 -5.38 -12.39
CA HIS A 149 8.80 -5.36 -12.57
C HIS A 149 9.41 -4.01 -12.16
N PRO A 150 9.15 -3.52 -10.94
CA PRO A 150 9.44 -2.16 -10.56
C PRO A 150 10.94 -1.93 -10.36
N ARG A 151 11.41 -0.72 -10.68
CA ARG A 151 12.78 -0.30 -10.40
C ARG A 151 12.99 0.09 -8.93
N TYR A 152 11.94 0.54 -8.28
CA TYR A 152 11.91 0.96 -6.87
C TYR A 152 10.69 0.36 -6.19
N PHE A 153 10.80 0.11 -4.90
CA PHE A 153 9.70 -0.41 -4.09
C PHE A 153 9.62 0.36 -2.76
N HIS A 154 8.43 0.76 -2.35
CA HIS A 154 8.21 1.47 -1.09
C HIS A 154 7.54 0.54 -0.08
N LEU A 155 8.22 0.25 1.02
CA LEU A 155 7.76 -0.72 2.02
C LEU A 155 6.73 -0.17 3.01
N GLY A 156 6.58 1.15 3.12
CA GLY A 156 5.58 1.77 3.99
C GLY A 156 5.77 1.44 5.47
N MET A 157 7.01 1.53 5.98
CA MET A 157 7.37 1.22 7.38
C MET A 157 7.43 2.48 8.26
N ASP A 158 6.54 3.43 8.00
CA ASP A 158 6.46 4.73 8.67
C ASP A 158 5.45 4.73 9.83
N GLU A 159 5.57 5.70 10.72
CA GLU A 159 4.57 6.07 11.74
C GLU A 159 4.12 4.94 12.70
N GLU A 160 4.99 4.01 13.05
CA GLU A 160 4.65 2.98 14.03
C GLU A 160 4.56 3.57 15.45
N ASN A 161 3.36 3.95 15.84
CA ASN A 161 3.14 4.48 17.18
C ASN A 161 1.80 4.01 17.78
N TYR A 162 1.81 3.92 19.09
CA TYR A 162 0.67 3.52 19.90
C TYR A 162 -0.53 4.47 19.78
N GLU A 163 -0.28 5.76 19.61
CA GLU A 163 -1.35 6.78 19.58
C GLU A 163 -2.29 6.60 18.40
N ILE A 164 -1.77 6.19 17.25
CA ILE A 164 -2.58 5.90 16.07
C ILE A 164 -3.43 4.64 16.28
N GLN A 165 -2.86 3.62 16.94
CA GLN A 165 -3.55 2.35 17.18
C GLN A 165 -4.58 2.39 18.31
N GLN A 166 -4.74 3.51 19.03
CA GLN A 166 -5.79 3.64 20.05
C GLN A 166 -7.21 3.41 19.50
N ASP A 167 -7.40 3.63 18.23
CA ASP A 167 -8.69 3.46 17.55
C ASP A 167 -8.87 2.05 16.96
N TYR A 168 -7.83 1.21 17.01
CA TYR A 168 -7.89 -0.19 16.57
C TYR A 168 -8.45 -1.07 17.69
N ARG A 169 -8.98 -2.23 17.32
CA ARG A 169 -9.40 -3.28 18.27
C ARG A 169 -8.24 -4.10 18.80
N TYR A 170 -7.02 -3.80 18.36
CA TYR A 170 -5.78 -4.44 18.79
C TYR A 170 -4.64 -3.41 18.83
N VAL A 171 -3.59 -3.74 19.57
CA VAL A 171 -2.34 -2.97 19.56
C VAL A 171 -1.18 -3.90 19.26
N VAL A 172 -0.53 -3.67 18.15
CA VAL A 172 0.69 -4.39 17.74
C VAL A 172 1.67 -3.37 17.21
N ILE A 173 2.79 -3.21 17.89
CA ILE A 173 3.84 -2.24 17.51
C ILE A 173 5.19 -2.92 17.62
N ARG A 174 5.97 -2.86 16.55
CA ARG A 174 7.36 -3.29 16.57
C ARG A 174 8.19 -2.33 17.41
N GLN A 175 9.08 -2.87 18.19
CA GLN A 175 9.97 -2.07 19.02
C GLN A 175 11.44 -2.36 18.71
N ARG A 176 12.23 -1.29 18.66
CA ARG A 176 13.70 -1.36 18.61
C ARG A 176 14.22 -2.32 17.53
N GLU A 177 14.96 -3.36 17.94
CA GLU A 177 15.59 -4.32 17.03
C GLU A 177 14.59 -5.14 16.22
N GLN A 178 13.38 -5.35 16.72
CA GLN A 178 12.35 -6.06 15.98
C GLN A 178 11.93 -5.29 14.72
N TRP A 179 11.82 -3.96 14.80
CA TRP A 179 11.53 -3.12 13.64
C TRP A 179 12.62 -3.25 12.56
N TRP A 180 13.90 -3.21 12.97
CA TRP A 180 15.03 -3.38 12.06
C TRP A 180 15.10 -4.78 11.47
N HIS A 181 14.76 -5.80 12.26
CA HIS A 181 14.72 -7.18 11.80
C HIS A 181 13.66 -7.33 10.67
N ASP A 182 12.46 -6.86 10.90
CA ASP A 182 11.37 -6.95 9.92
C ASP A 182 11.66 -6.12 8.66
N LEU A 183 12.21 -4.91 8.83
CA LEU A 183 12.62 -4.10 7.68
C LEU A 183 13.64 -4.84 6.80
N ARG A 184 14.67 -5.44 7.40
CA ARG A 184 15.67 -6.21 6.65
C ARG A 184 15.05 -7.40 5.93
N TYR A 185 14.14 -8.11 6.58
CA TYR A 185 13.41 -9.20 5.95
C TYR A 185 12.64 -8.75 4.71
N LEU A 186 11.91 -7.64 4.82
CA LEU A 186 11.13 -7.08 3.71
C LEU A 186 12.04 -6.60 2.55
N VAL A 187 13.16 -5.95 2.88
CA VAL A 187 14.18 -5.56 1.90
C VAL A 187 14.72 -6.80 1.17
N ASP A 188 15.08 -7.85 1.91
CA ASP A 188 15.55 -9.11 1.33
C ASP A 188 14.52 -9.74 0.38
N CYS A 189 13.22 -9.64 0.70
CA CYS A 189 12.16 -10.11 -0.18
C CYS A 189 12.16 -9.34 -1.50
N VAL A 190 12.24 -8.01 -1.46
CA VAL A 190 12.28 -7.18 -2.67
C VAL A 190 13.55 -7.47 -3.49
N GLU A 191 14.71 -7.57 -2.85
CA GLU A 191 15.98 -7.81 -3.56
C GLU A 191 16.03 -9.16 -4.26
N LYS A 192 15.40 -10.19 -3.67
CA LYS A 192 15.33 -11.54 -4.28
C LYS A 192 14.42 -11.61 -5.49
N THR A 193 13.45 -10.70 -5.61
CA THR A 193 12.55 -10.62 -6.78
C THR A 193 13.10 -9.73 -7.90
N ALA A 194 14.10 -8.89 -7.59
CA ALA A 194 14.72 -8.04 -8.59
C ALA A 194 15.44 -8.92 -9.64
N PRO A 195 15.24 -8.67 -10.96
CA PRO A 195 16.02 -9.38 -11.97
C PRO A 195 17.50 -9.14 -11.71
N ALA A 196 18.30 -10.22 -11.80
CA ALA A 196 19.75 -10.13 -11.67
C ALA A 196 20.27 -9.04 -12.62
N ARG A 197 20.89 -8.02 -12.06
CA ARG A 197 21.48 -6.91 -12.81
C ARG A 197 22.81 -7.33 -13.44
#